data_399f1bcdd91e5c3998f7e9579f6ada9a
#
_entry.id   399f1bcdd91e5c3998f7e9579f6ada9a
#
_cell.length_a   1.000
_cell.length_b   1.000
_cell.length_c   1.000
_cell.angle_alpha   90.00
_cell.angle_beta   90.00
_cell.angle_gamma   90.00
#
_symmetry.space_group_name_H-M   'P 1'
#
loop_
_entity.id
_entity.type
_entity.pdbx_description
1 polymer ?
#
loop_
_entity_poly.entity_id
_entity_poly.type
_entity_poly.pdbx_seq_one_letter_code
_entity_poly.pdbx_strand_id
1 'polypeptide(L)'
;MLKQTCDYIVANKATVPTIYVGGYYMRTLVAGYEILGDQRYLDTALAYSDSLLGKQMPNGFWPTGYGSVYLADTGSALGLFIALYKHAGAERQKKFLDAVLRYANSIQKNGMIHPNGAFGTGWGHVEGDTMTKPIPDPYTLSSALTGGEIFTWLYHVTGKEEYRDIAHDALKWVLSTMREDGNIPYILAWEKADWGKRGDPKNDYELWEDSTFGTSGYVGEGILAFDLHCDQPEWRAWIQKAVQPNIEFLLRNQLPDGTWSKLPQKSWDRTRSPGVIDYLIWYYVTVNRDPRIAAAVERFDGFILNPEKAKSFGLLNRGAVGGEKASAFNTATSLTGRALADILSPNVDSKW
;
A
#
# COMPACT_ATOMS: atom_id res chain seq x y z
N MET A 1 16.10 -1.22 15.63
CA MET A 1 14.79 -1.75 15.26
C MET A 1 14.77 -2.21 13.81
N LEU A 2 15.05 -1.36 12.79
CA LEU A 2 15.02 -1.78 11.36
C LEU A 2 15.79 -3.08 11.10
N LYS A 3 17.06 -3.16 11.54
CA LYS A 3 17.86 -4.39 11.40
C LYS A 3 17.18 -5.62 12.01
N GLN A 4 16.61 -5.49 13.21
CA GLN A 4 15.89 -6.58 13.86
C GLN A 4 14.66 -7.02 13.06
N THR A 5 13.94 -6.06 12.49
CA THR A 5 12.79 -6.34 11.61
C THR A 5 13.23 -7.09 10.35
N CYS A 6 14.28 -6.63 9.68
CA CYS A 6 14.81 -7.30 8.49
C CYS A 6 15.32 -8.71 8.80
N ASP A 7 16.11 -8.89 9.87
CA ASP A 7 16.60 -10.21 10.29
C ASP A 7 15.44 -11.16 10.63
N TYR A 8 14.36 -10.65 11.28
CA TYR A 8 13.15 -11.42 11.57
C TYR A 8 12.45 -11.89 10.29
N ILE A 9 12.30 -11.01 9.28
CA ILE A 9 11.70 -11.36 8.00
C ILE A 9 12.51 -12.44 7.30
N VAL A 10 13.83 -12.29 7.22
CA VAL A 10 14.74 -13.29 6.60
C VAL A 10 14.65 -14.65 7.29
N ALA A 11 14.66 -14.66 8.63
CA ALA A 11 14.56 -15.88 9.42
C ALA A 11 13.23 -16.63 9.23
N ASN A 12 12.15 -15.93 8.89
CA ASN A 12 10.81 -16.47 8.74
C ASN A 12 10.32 -16.47 7.28
N LYS A 13 11.18 -16.24 6.30
CA LYS A 13 10.81 -16.04 4.88
C LYS A 13 9.91 -17.13 4.29
N ALA A 14 10.04 -18.37 4.75
CA ALA A 14 9.23 -19.51 4.27
C ALA A 14 7.74 -19.39 4.64
N THR A 15 7.39 -18.55 5.59
CA THR A 15 6.02 -18.36 6.08
C THR A 15 5.45 -16.97 5.74
N VAL A 16 6.14 -16.19 4.90
CA VAL A 16 5.64 -14.88 4.46
C VAL A 16 4.33 -15.08 3.70
N PRO A 17 3.26 -14.39 4.10
CA PRO A 17 1.97 -14.47 3.43
C PRO A 17 2.07 -14.07 1.96
N THR A 18 1.17 -14.62 1.15
CA THR A 18 1.12 -14.32 -0.28
C THR A 18 0.56 -12.91 -0.53
N ILE A 19 1.07 -12.28 -1.56
CA ILE A 19 0.64 -11.04 -2.21
C ILE A 19 0.68 -9.82 -1.29
N TYR A 20 -0.41 -9.39 -0.68
CA TYR A 20 -0.54 -8.08 -0.02
C TYR A 20 0.52 -7.83 1.06
N VAL A 21 0.46 -8.54 2.17
CA VAL A 21 1.39 -8.35 3.30
C VAL A 21 2.82 -8.72 2.93
N GLY A 22 2.99 -9.76 2.09
CA GLY A 22 4.30 -10.18 1.61
C GLY A 22 5.01 -9.11 0.79
N GLY A 23 4.29 -8.36 -0.04
CA GLY A 23 4.84 -7.24 -0.79
C GLY A 23 5.50 -6.22 0.15
N TYR A 24 4.81 -5.80 1.20
CA TYR A 24 5.35 -4.85 2.18
C TYR A 24 6.54 -5.38 2.98
N TYR A 25 6.54 -6.66 3.36
CA TYR A 25 7.70 -7.26 4.02
C TYR A 25 8.93 -7.22 3.13
N MET A 26 8.76 -7.55 1.85
CA MET A 26 9.88 -7.55 0.91
C MET A 26 10.35 -6.14 0.57
N ARG A 27 9.45 -5.15 0.46
CA ARG A 27 9.83 -3.73 0.34
C ARG A 27 10.65 -3.27 1.55
N THR A 28 10.27 -3.69 2.76
CA THR A 28 11.09 -3.45 3.98
C THR A 28 12.50 -4.03 3.85
N LEU A 29 12.66 -5.21 3.27
CA LEU A 29 13.97 -5.80 3.05
C LEU A 29 14.79 -5.02 2.00
N VAL A 30 14.17 -4.55 0.92
CA VAL A 30 14.84 -3.70 -0.08
C VAL A 30 15.35 -2.41 0.56
N ALA A 31 14.50 -1.71 1.31
CA ALA A 31 14.88 -0.50 2.04
C ALA A 31 15.96 -0.79 3.10
N GLY A 32 15.84 -1.93 3.80
CA GLY A 32 16.86 -2.40 4.74
C GLY A 32 18.20 -2.66 4.07
N TYR A 33 18.22 -3.24 2.86
CA TYR A 33 19.43 -3.39 2.07
C TYR A 33 20.07 -2.04 1.73
N GLU A 34 19.26 -1.08 1.26
CA GLU A 34 19.76 0.26 0.88
C GLU A 34 20.35 1.03 2.06
N ILE A 35 19.81 0.87 3.26
CA ILE A 35 20.25 1.58 4.45
C ILE A 35 21.40 0.86 5.18
N LEU A 36 21.33 -0.48 5.26
CA LEU A 36 22.24 -1.28 6.10
C LEU A 36 23.27 -2.05 5.29
N GLY A 37 23.13 -2.18 3.98
CA GLY A 37 24.08 -2.85 3.08
C GLY A 37 24.10 -4.37 3.18
N ASP A 38 23.13 -5.02 3.85
CA ASP A 38 23.12 -6.48 4.03
C ASP A 38 22.49 -7.18 2.81
N GLN A 39 23.32 -7.84 2.02
CA GLN A 39 22.92 -8.52 0.77
C GLN A 39 21.83 -9.58 0.98
N ARG A 40 21.76 -10.23 2.15
CA ARG A 40 20.75 -11.24 2.47
C ARG A 40 19.33 -10.69 2.33
N TYR A 41 19.14 -9.40 2.59
CA TYR A 41 17.84 -8.74 2.47
C TYR A 41 17.41 -8.64 1.01
N LEU A 42 18.29 -8.15 0.15
CA LEU A 42 18.03 -8.06 -1.28
C LEU A 42 17.80 -9.44 -1.90
N ASP A 43 18.63 -10.42 -1.60
CA ASP A 43 18.51 -11.80 -2.13
C ASP A 43 17.16 -12.43 -1.73
N THR A 44 16.71 -12.18 -0.49
CA THR A 44 15.42 -12.69 -0.01
C THR A 44 14.25 -12.03 -0.77
N ALA A 45 14.31 -10.72 -0.98
CA ALA A 45 13.28 -9.99 -1.73
C ALA A 45 13.23 -10.41 -3.20
N LEU A 46 14.40 -10.59 -3.84
CA LEU A 46 14.50 -11.10 -5.21
C LEU A 46 13.91 -12.51 -5.36
N ALA A 47 14.24 -13.42 -4.44
CA ALA A 47 13.69 -14.78 -4.47
C ALA A 47 12.16 -14.80 -4.30
N TYR A 48 11.63 -13.94 -3.44
CA TYR A 48 10.18 -13.78 -3.29
C TYR A 48 9.53 -13.21 -4.56
N SER A 49 10.17 -12.23 -5.21
CA SER A 49 9.67 -11.64 -6.45
C SER A 49 9.59 -12.66 -7.59
N ASP A 50 10.55 -13.58 -7.70
CA ASP A 50 10.51 -14.68 -8.67
C ASP A 50 9.31 -15.61 -8.40
N SER A 51 9.05 -15.93 -7.12
CA SER A 51 7.84 -16.68 -6.74
C SER A 51 6.54 -15.93 -7.07
N LEU A 52 6.52 -14.62 -6.87
CA LEU A 52 5.36 -13.79 -7.19
C LEU A 52 5.11 -13.76 -8.71
N LEU A 53 6.16 -13.60 -9.53
CA LEU A 53 6.06 -13.70 -11.00
C LEU A 53 5.44 -15.03 -11.43
N GLY A 54 5.86 -16.15 -10.82
CA GLY A 54 5.34 -17.47 -11.13
C GLY A 54 3.87 -17.71 -10.75
N LYS A 55 3.27 -16.81 -9.95
CA LYS A 55 1.86 -16.88 -9.54
C LYS A 55 0.93 -15.99 -10.38
N GLN A 56 1.48 -15.23 -11.32
CA GLN A 56 0.64 -14.43 -12.22
C GLN A 56 -0.17 -15.35 -13.13
N MET A 57 -1.48 -15.17 -13.10
CA MET A 57 -2.38 -15.90 -14.00
C MET A 57 -2.19 -15.45 -15.46
N PRO A 58 -2.56 -16.30 -16.45
CA PRO A 58 -2.47 -15.92 -17.87
C PRO A 58 -3.21 -14.63 -18.23
N ASN A 59 -4.28 -14.32 -17.50
CA ASN A 59 -5.04 -13.09 -17.66
C ASN A 59 -4.39 -11.84 -17.05
N GLY A 60 -3.19 -11.96 -16.47
CA GLY A 60 -2.39 -10.86 -15.92
C GLY A 60 -2.63 -10.52 -14.46
N PHE A 61 -3.58 -11.16 -13.79
CA PHE A 61 -3.89 -10.93 -12.38
C PHE A 61 -3.20 -11.92 -11.44
N TRP A 62 -3.27 -11.63 -10.15
CA TRP A 62 -2.85 -12.54 -9.07
C TRP A 62 -4.04 -12.86 -8.16
N PRO A 63 -4.30 -14.13 -7.88
CA PRO A 63 -5.33 -14.49 -6.91
C PRO A 63 -4.87 -14.10 -5.51
N THR A 64 -5.78 -13.57 -4.71
CA THR A 64 -5.56 -13.45 -3.26
C THR A 64 -5.66 -14.81 -2.60
N GLY A 65 -5.15 -14.94 -1.38
CA GLY A 65 -5.32 -16.16 -0.58
C GLY A 65 -6.77 -16.51 -0.23
N TYR A 66 -7.74 -15.69 -0.63
CA TYR A 66 -9.16 -15.85 -0.35
C TYR A 66 -9.98 -16.29 -1.58
N GLY A 67 -9.33 -16.65 -2.68
CA GLY A 67 -10.03 -17.05 -3.91
C GLY A 67 -10.71 -15.88 -4.63
N SER A 68 -10.19 -14.68 -4.50
CA SER A 68 -10.63 -13.44 -5.14
C SER A 68 -9.45 -12.73 -5.81
N VAL A 69 -9.71 -11.69 -6.58
CA VAL A 69 -8.70 -10.73 -7.05
C VAL A 69 -9.11 -9.34 -6.57
N TYR A 70 -8.30 -8.73 -5.73
CA TYR A 70 -8.47 -7.33 -5.35
C TYR A 70 -7.35 -6.49 -5.96
N LEU A 71 -7.73 -5.39 -6.66
CA LEU A 71 -6.75 -4.53 -7.32
C LEU A 71 -5.85 -3.83 -6.31
N ALA A 72 -6.38 -3.46 -5.14
CA ALA A 72 -5.58 -2.86 -4.07
C ALA A 72 -4.50 -3.82 -3.54
N ASP A 73 -4.86 -5.09 -3.29
CA ASP A 73 -3.92 -6.09 -2.79
C ASP A 73 -2.82 -6.39 -3.82
N THR A 74 -3.20 -6.44 -5.10
CA THR A 74 -2.25 -6.61 -6.20
C THR A 74 -1.34 -5.37 -6.32
N GLY A 75 -1.89 -4.16 -6.27
CA GLY A 75 -1.10 -2.92 -6.28
C GLY A 75 -0.05 -2.92 -5.17
N SER A 76 -0.45 -3.22 -3.93
CA SER A 76 0.46 -3.34 -2.79
C SER A 76 1.59 -4.35 -3.02
N ALA A 77 1.28 -5.49 -3.65
CA ALA A 77 2.28 -6.52 -3.95
C ALA A 77 3.25 -6.10 -5.06
N LEU A 78 2.73 -5.42 -6.10
CA LEU A 78 3.53 -4.96 -7.23
C LEU A 78 4.48 -3.82 -6.86
N GLY A 79 4.22 -3.07 -5.79
CA GLY A 79 5.17 -2.13 -5.22
C GLY A 79 6.54 -2.77 -4.91
N LEU A 80 6.59 -4.11 -4.69
CA LEU A 80 7.85 -4.83 -4.58
C LEU A 80 8.64 -4.83 -5.90
N PHE A 81 7.99 -5.04 -7.05
CA PHE A 81 8.70 -5.01 -8.34
C PHE A 81 9.26 -3.61 -8.61
N ILE A 82 8.54 -2.58 -8.22
CA ILE A 82 8.98 -1.20 -8.30
C ILE A 82 10.25 -1.00 -7.46
N ALA A 83 10.20 -1.35 -6.17
CA ALA A 83 11.34 -1.21 -5.27
C ALA A 83 12.58 -2.00 -5.72
N LEU A 84 12.38 -3.18 -6.32
CA LEU A 84 13.46 -4.04 -6.81
C LEU A 84 14.00 -3.64 -8.18
N TYR A 85 13.29 -2.80 -8.95
CA TYR A 85 13.60 -2.57 -10.37
C TYR A 85 15.03 -2.09 -10.58
N LYS A 86 15.49 -1.12 -9.80
CA LYS A 86 16.86 -0.59 -9.88
C LYS A 86 17.96 -1.56 -9.41
N HIS A 87 17.58 -2.58 -8.64
CA HIS A 87 18.51 -3.62 -8.14
C HIS A 87 18.49 -4.90 -8.97
N ALA A 88 17.58 -4.99 -9.95
CA ALA A 88 17.41 -6.14 -10.79
C ALA A 88 18.28 -6.02 -12.07
N GLY A 89 18.86 -7.13 -12.52
CA GLY A 89 19.50 -7.19 -13.84
C GLY A 89 18.47 -7.07 -14.97
N ALA A 90 18.90 -6.68 -16.17
CA ALA A 90 18.05 -6.36 -17.31
C ALA A 90 16.97 -7.41 -17.62
N GLU A 91 17.31 -8.71 -17.51
CA GLU A 91 16.33 -9.78 -17.75
C GLU A 91 15.18 -9.76 -16.73
N ARG A 92 15.49 -9.56 -15.43
CA ARG A 92 14.49 -9.50 -14.38
C ARG A 92 13.69 -8.19 -14.44
N GLN A 93 14.34 -7.07 -14.76
CA GLN A 93 13.64 -5.80 -15.03
C GLN A 93 12.58 -5.97 -16.13
N LYS A 94 12.96 -6.65 -17.22
CA LYS A 94 12.01 -6.96 -18.31
C LYS A 94 10.85 -7.82 -17.81
N LYS A 95 11.11 -8.86 -17.01
CA LYS A 95 10.04 -9.72 -16.45
C LYS A 95 9.09 -8.93 -15.55
N PHE A 96 9.61 -8.04 -14.70
CA PHE A 96 8.78 -7.16 -13.86
C PHE A 96 7.91 -6.25 -14.70
N LEU A 97 8.50 -5.56 -15.68
CA LEU A 97 7.76 -4.67 -16.57
C LEU A 97 6.68 -5.41 -17.36
N ASP A 98 7.02 -6.55 -17.97
CA ASP A 98 6.07 -7.37 -18.74
C ASP A 98 4.89 -7.84 -17.85
N ALA A 99 5.16 -8.21 -16.61
CA ALA A 99 4.13 -8.64 -15.67
C ALA A 99 3.18 -7.50 -15.29
N VAL A 100 3.72 -6.32 -14.98
CA VAL A 100 2.93 -5.13 -14.63
C VAL A 100 2.16 -4.61 -15.84
N LEU A 101 2.74 -4.63 -17.03
CA LEU A 101 2.03 -4.26 -18.28
C LEU A 101 0.85 -5.19 -18.56
N ARG A 102 1.02 -6.52 -18.38
CA ARG A 102 -0.11 -7.46 -18.52
C ARG A 102 -1.22 -7.13 -17.53
N TYR A 103 -0.88 -6.83 -16.29
CA TYR A 103 -1.83 -6.42 -15.27
C TYR A 103 -2.58 -5.15 -15.66
N ALA A 104 -1.88 -4.07 -16.02
CA ALA A 104 -2.48 -2.79 -16.42
C ALA A 104 -3.40 -2.93 -17.63
N ASN A 105 -2.94 -3.65 -18.67
CA ASN A 105 -3.75 -3.93 -19.86
C ASN A 105 -5.03 -4.71 -19.53
N SER A 106 -4.94 -5.65 -18.60
CA SER A 106 -6.10 -6.45 -18.16
C SER A 106 -7.11 -5.62 -17.39
N ILE A 107 -6.66 -4.69 -16.54
CA ILE A 107 -7.54 -3.73 -15.84
C ILE A 107 -8.33 -2.90 -16.85
N GLN A 108 -7.64 -2.32 -17.83
CA GLN A 108 -8.26 -1.48 -18.87
C GLN A 108 -9.25 -2.29 -19.71
N LYS A 109 -8.82 -3.47 -20.19
CA LYS A 109 -9.65 -4.36 -21.01
C LYS A 109 -10.94 -4.80 -20.33
N ASN A 110 -10.91 -4.99 -19.02
CA ASN A 110 -12.06 -5.43 -18.23
C ASN A 110 -12.91 -4.27 -17.67
N GLY A 111 -12.63 -3.02 -18.06
CA GLY A 111 -13.45 -1.87 -17.67
C GLY A 111 -13.41 -1.54 -16.20
N MET A 112 -12.29 -1.84 -15.52
CA MET A 112 -12.10 -1.56 -14.10
C MET A 112 -11.61 -0.14 -13.81
N ILE A 113 -11.52 0.70 -14.83
CA ILE A 113 -11.25 2.14 -14.70
C ILE A 113 -12.52 2.88 -15.13
N HIS A 114 -13.07 3.66 -14.21
CA HIS A 114 -14.27 4.46 -14.47
C HIS A 114 -13.95 5.75 -15.22
N PRO A 115 -14.94 6.34 -15.91
CA PRO A 115 -14.76 7.62 -16.61
C PRO A 115 -14.35 8.79 -15.69
N ASN A 116 -14.60 8.69 -14.38
CA ASN A 116 -14.19 9.69 -13.39
C ASN A 116 -12.80 9.41 -12.79
N GLY A 117 -12.07 8.43 -13.28
CA GLY A 117 -10.75 8.03 -12.80
C GLY A 117 -10.73 6.98 -11.69
N ALA A 118 -11.86 6.66 -11.07
CA ALA A 118 -11.91 5.64 -10.02
C ALA A 118 -11.52 4.25 -10.54
N PHE A 119 -10.86 3.46 -9.71
CA PHE A 119 -10.60 2.04 -9.98
C PHE A 119 -11.59 1.15 -9.24
N GLY A 120 -12.07 0.12 -9.91
CA GLY A 120 -12.93 -0.88 -9.32
C GLY A 120 -12.24 -1.71 -8.23
N THR A 121 -13.03 -2.49 -7.50
CA THR A 121 -12.55 -3.37 -6.44
C THR A 121 -11.80 -4.57 -7.00
N GLY A 122 -12.35 -5.25 -8.01
CA GLY A 122 -11.76 -6.45 -8.61
C GLY A 122 -12.78 -7.54 -8.93
N TRP A 123 -12.51 -8.77 -8.50
CA TRP A 123 -13.39 -9.93 -8.72
C TRP A 123 -13.57 -10.72 -7.44
N GLY A 124 -14.81 -11.03 -7.10
CA GLY A 124 -15.16 -11.71 -5.87
C GLY A 124 -14.83 -13.20 -5.86
N HIS A 125 -14.58 -13.81 -7.03
CA HIS A 125 -14.28 -15.23 -7.11
C HIS A 125 -13.28 -15.56 -8.23
N VAL A 126 -12.37 -16.48 -7.93
CA VAL A 126 -11.38 -17.03 -8.87
C VAL A 126 -11.40 -18.56 -8.76
N GLU A 127 -11.56 -19.22 -9.88
CA GLU A 127 -11.46 -20.66 -10.01
C GLU A 127 -10.46 -21.01 -11.12
N GLY A 128 -9.33 -21.57 -10.74
CA GLY A 128 -8.20 -21.73 -11.67
C GLY A 128 -7.76 -20.36 -12.23
N ASP A 129 -7.75 -20.27 -13.56
CA ASP A 129 -7.42 -19.02 -14.28
C ASP A 129 -8.66 -18.17 -14.64
N THR A 130 -9.84 -18.56 -14.15
CA THR A 130 -11.09 -17.90 -14.46
C THR A 130 -11.50 -16.98 -13.31
N MET A 131 -11.74 -15.72 -13.64
CA MET A 131 -12.29 -14.73 -12.71
C MET A 131 -13.78 -14.56 -13.00
N THR A 132 -14.59 -14.71 -11.97
CA THR A 132 -16.04 -14.48 -12.04
C THR A 132 -16.45 -13.43 -11.01
N LYS A 133 -17.67 -12.92 -11.14
CA LYS A 133 -18.24 -11.93 -10.24
C LYS A 133 -17.40 -10.65 -10.19
N PRO A 134 -17.34 -9.90 -11.29
CA PRO A 134 -16.68 -8.60 -11.29
C PRO A 134 -17.34 -7.66 -10.29
N ILE A 135 -16.54 -6.91 -9.57
CA ILE A 135 -16.92 -5.84 -8.65
C ILE A 135 -16.34 -4.55 -9.23
N PRO A 136 -17.05 -3.93 -10.17
CA PRO A 136 -16.55 -2.71 -10.81
C PRO A 136 -16.60 -1.49 -9.89
N ASP A 137 -17.40 -1.55 -8.82
CA ASP A 137 -17.61 -0.43 -7.92
C ASP A 137 -16.31 0.18 -7.42
N PRO A 138 -16.27 1.52 -7.28
CA PRO A 138 -15.07 2.24 -6.90
C PRO A 138 -14.48 1.77 -5.57
N TYR A 139 -13.15 1.72 -5.51
CA TYR A 139 -12.42 1.40 -4.30
C TYR A 139 -11.25 2.38 -4.08
N THR A 140 -11.23 3.04 -2.92
CA THR A 140 -10.22 4.06 -2.59
C THR A 140 -8.80 3.51 -2.71
N LEU A 141 -8.53 2.33 -2.14
CA LEU A 141 -7.19 1.76 -2.17
C LEU A 141 -6.78 1.25 -3.55
N SER A 142 -7.71 0.72 -4.35
CA SER A 142 -7.41 0.35 -5.75
C SER A 142 -7.00 1.58 -6.56
N SER A 143 -7.73 2.70 -6.38
CA SER A 143 -7.43 3.94 -7.09
C SER A 143 -6.09 4.54 -6.65
N ALA A 144 -5.74 4.46 -5.36
CA ALA A 144 -4.48 4.99 -4.86
C ALA A 144 -3.27 4.09 -5.20
N LEU A 145 -3.35 2.80 -4.86
CA LEU A 145 -2.21 1.89 -4.97
C LEU A 145 -2.02 1.39 -6.41
N THR A 146 -3.09 0.98 -7.09
CA THR A 146 -2.98 0.57 -8.49
C THR A 146 -2.98 1.79 -9.41
N GLY A 147 -3.99 2.65 -9.33
CA GLY A 147 -4.08 3.85 -10.16
C GLY A 147 -2.92 4.81 -9.91
N GLY A 148 -2.75 5.25 -8.68
CA GLY A 148 -1.73 6.23 -8.31
C GLY A 148 -0.31 5.69 -8.41
N GLU A 149 0.05 4.60 -7.72
CA GLU A 149 1.43 4.14 -7.63
C GLU A 149 1.86 3.36 -8.89
N ILE A 150 1.12 2.32 -9.29
CA ILE A 150 1.55 1.43 -10.38
C ILE A 150 1.52 2.13 -11.74
N PHE A 151 0.48 2.91 -12.02
CA PHE A 151 0.42 3.62 -13.29
C PHE A 151 1.43 4.78 -13.37
N THR A 152 1.76 5.44 -12.25
CA THR A 152 2.87 6.40 -12.21
C THR A 152 4.21 5.71 -12.52
N TRP A 153 4.46 4.54 -11.93
CA TRP A 153 5.66 3.79 -12.25
C TRP A 153 5.72 3.35 -13.72
N LEU A 154 4.61 2.89 -14.29
CA LEU A 154 4.55 2.57 -15.73
C LEU A 154 4.88 3.77 -16.60
N TYR A 155 4.37 4.97 -16.25
CA TYR A 155 4.77 6.21 -16.90
C TYR A 155 6.29 6.42 -16.80
N HIS A 156 6.84 6.35 -15.60
CA HIS A 156 8.26 6.57 -15.34
C HIS A 156 9.17 5.64 -16.19
N VAL A 157 8.83 4.35 -16.30
CA VAL A 157 9.68 3.38 -17.02
C VAL A 157 9.41 3.30 -18.51
N THR A 158 8.24 3.73 -19.01
CA THR A 158 7.87 3.62 -20.42
C THR A 158 7.81 4.94 -21.15
N GLY A 159 7.69 6.06 -20.43
CA GLY A 159 7.47 7.40 -21.01
C GLY A 159 6.08 7.60 -21.63
N LYS A 160 5.13 6.66 -21.47
CA LYS A 160 3.81 6.75 -22.07
C LYS A 160 2.90 7.63 -21.23
N GLU A 161 2.54 8.79 -21.76
CA GLU A 161 1.71 9.80 -21.09
C GLU A 161 0.35 9.27 -20.64
N GLU A 162 -0.23 8.33 -21.39
CA GLU A 162 -1.50 7.70 -21.01
C GLU A 162 -1.49 7.13 -19.58
N TYR A 163 -0.36 6.59 -19.12
CA TYR A 163 -0.24 6.05 -17.76
C TYR A 163 -0.18 7.16 -16.71
N ARG A 164 0.49 8.28 -17.02
CA ARG A 164 0.50 9.47 -16.19
C ARG A 164 -0.90 10.04 -15.99
N ASP A 165 -1.63 10.16 -17.11
CA ASP A 165 -2.98 10.71 -17.12
C ASP A 165 -3.96 9.84 -16.32
N ILE A 166 -3.85 8.50 -16.46
CA ILE A 166 -4.62 7.55 -15.64
C ILE A 166 -4.28 7.71 -14.16
N ALA A 167 -3.01 7.84 -13.80
CA ALA A 167 -2.60 8.02 -12.40
C ALA A 167 -3.11 9.33 -11.82
N HIS A 168 -3.03 10.43 -12.59
CA HIS A 168 -3.59 11.72 -12.21
C HIS A 168 -5.09 11.64 -11.92
N ASP A 169 -5.86 11.05 -12.84
CA ASP A 169 -7.31 10.97 -12.71
C ASP A 169 -7.72 10.07 -11.53
N ALA A 170 -6.99 8.98 -11.30
CA ALA A 170 -7.20 8.11 -10.14
C ALA A 170 -7.02 8.86 -8.81
N LEU A 171 -5.93 9.60 -8.67
CA LEU A 171 -5.65 10.39 -7.46
C LEU A 171 -6.60 11.58 -7.32
N LYS A 172 -6.99 12.20 -8.43
CA LYS A 172 -8.01 13.25 -8.45
C LYS A 172 -9.35 12.74 -7.93
N TRP A 173 -9.76 11.53 -8.36
CA TRP A 173 -10.96 10.91 -7.82
C TRP A 173 -10.81 10.64 -6.30
N VAL A 174 -9.72 10.03 -5.85
CA VAL A 174 -9.48 9.76 -4.43
C VAL A 174 -9.59 11.05 -3.60
N LEU A 175 -8.91 12.11 -4.03
CA LEU A 175 -8.94 13.39 -3.30
C LEU A 175 -10.30 14.09 -3.38
N SER A 176 -11.10 13.84 -4.42
CA SER A 176 -12.47 14.37 -4.51
C SER A 176 -13.45 13.74 -3.50
N THR A 177 -13.09 12.57 -2.94
CA THR A 177 -13.89 11.90 -1.90
C THR A 177 -13.61 12.46 -0.49
N MET A 178 -12.59 13.30 -0.35
CA MET A 178 -12.22 13.87 0.94
C MET A 178 -13.38 14.67 1.54
N ARG A 179 -13.65 14.41 2.80
CA ARG A 179 -14.70 15.09 3.57
C ARG A 179 -14.24 16.47 4.02
N GLU A 180 -15.18 17.29 4.45
CA GLU A 180 -14.90 18.67 4.93
C GLU A 180 -13.90 18.72 6.10
N ASP A 181 -13.87 17.70 6.94
CA ASP A 181 -12.92 17.59 8.04
C ASP A 181 -11.50 17.16 7.62
N GLY A 182 -11.30 16.88 6.33
CA GLY A 182 -10.05 16.39 5.76
C GLY A 182 -9.88 14.87 5.77
N ASN A 183 -10.85 14.11 6.26
CA ASN A 183 -10.80 12.64 6.21
C ASN A 183 -10.99 12.12 4.79
N ILE A 184 -10.09 11.23 4.35
CA ILE A 184 -10.27 10.45 3.12
C ILE A 184 -10.95 9.13 3.52
N PRO A 185 -12.21 8.89 3.08
CA PRO A 185 -12.95 7.70 3.48
C PRO A 185 -12.38 6.44 2.84
N TYR A 186 -12.54 5.33 3.55
CA TYR A 186 -12.34 4.01 3.00
C TYR A 186 -13.61 3.60 2.26
N ILE A 187 -13.64 3.80 0.96
CA ILE A 187 -14.77 3.43 0.10
C ILE A 187 -14.48 2.06 -0.50
N LEU A 188 -15.35 1.12 -0.32
CA LEU A 188 -15.26 -0.24 -0.83
C LEU A 188 -16.65 -0.78 -1.12
N ALA A 189 -16.89 -1.29 -2.31
CA ALA A 189 -18.07 -2.10 -2.55
C ALA A 189 -17.89 -3.46 -1.88
N TRP A 190 -18.86 -3.83 -1.07
CA TRP A 190 -18.82 -5.02 -0.25
C TRP A 190 -20.13 -5.80 -0.31
N GLU A 191 -20.05 -7.10 -0.23
CA GLU A 191 -21.26 -7.92 -0.10
C GLU A 191 -21.97 -7.64 1.22
N LYS A 192 -23.28 -7.34 1.16
CA LYS A 192 -24.12 -7.05 2.33
C LYS A 192 -24.17 -8.16 3.37
N ALA A 193 -23.95 -9.37 2.96
CA ALA A 193 -24.07 -10.52 3.82
C ALA A 193 -22.72 -11.13 4.10
N ASP A 194 -22.47 -11.39 5.36
CA ASP A 194 -21.53 -12.33 5.93
C ASP A 194 -20.22 -12.60 5.16
N TRP A 195 -19.10 -12.23 5.72
CA TRP A 195 -17.74 -12.48 5.22
C TRP A 195 -17.51 -13.91 4.69
N GLY A 196 -18.30 -14.88 5.13
CA GLY A 196 -18.26 -16.26 4.68
C GLY A 196 -18.96 -16.53 3.33
N LYS A 197 -19.71 -15.56 2.80
CA LYS A 197 -20.49 -15.69 1.55
C LYS A 197 -19.99 -14.79 0.44
N ARG A 198 -18.74 -14.40 0.50
CA ARG A 198 -18.11 -13.61 -0.55
C ARG A 198 -18.31 -14.27 -1.90
N GLY A 199 -18.79 -13.49 -2.85
CA GLY A 199 -18.98 -13.94 -4.21
C GLY A 199 -20.30 -14.67 -4.47
N ASP A 200 -21.30 -14.66 -3.59
CA ASP A 200 -22.64 -15.12 -3.91
C ASP A 200 -23.33 -14.12 -4.86
N PRO A 201 -23.72 -14.53 -6.10
CA PRO A 201 -24.35 -13.64 -7.06
C PRO A 201 -25.72 -13.10 -6.62
N LYS A 202 -26.31 -13.68 -5.57
CA LYS A 202 -27.59 -13.23 -4.99
C LYS A 202 -27.42 -12.15 -3.93
N ASN A 203 -26.19 -11.87 -3.48
CA ASN A 203 -25.96 -10.82 -2.51
C ASN A 203 -25.85 -9.47 -3.21
N ASP A 204 -26.63 -8.51 -2.74
CA ASP A 204 -26.47 -7.12 -3.12
C ASP A 204 -25.19 -6.58 -2.51
N TYR A 205 -24.40 -5.87 -3.31
CA TYR A 205 -23.28 -5.10 -2.82
C TYR A 205 -23.78 -3.80 -2.21
N GLU A 206 -23.21 -3.41 -1.09
CA GLU A 206 -23.35 -2.07 -0.56
C GLU A 206 -22.02 -1.32 -0.63
N LEU A 207 -22.10 -0.04 -0.91
CA LEU A 207 -20.94 0.83 -0.82
C LEU A 207 -20.66 1.06 0.66
N TRP A 208 -19.60 0.43 1.16
CA TRP A 208 -19.16 0.65 2.52
C TRP A 208 -18.21 1.84 2.56
N GLU A 209 -18.54 2.81 3.38
CA GLU A 209 -17.75 4.00 3.60
C GLU A 209 -17.40 4.10 5.07
N ASP A 210 -16.12 3.95 5.42
CA ASP A 210 -15.65 4.07 6.80
C ASP A 210 -14.54 5.12 6.90
N SER A 211 -14.45 5.72 8.07
CA SER A 211 -13.40 6.69 8.41
C SER A 211 -12.29 5.96 9.12
N THR A 212 -11.28 5.54 8.39
CA THR A 212 -10.08 4.94 8.97
C THR A 212 -8.85 5.78 8.67
N PHE A 213 -8.02 6.03 9.67
CA PHE A 213 -6.75 6.75 9.47
C PHE A 213 -5.79 5.97 8.58
N GLY A 214 -5.86 4.64 8.61
CA GLY A 214 -5.06 3.78 7.78
C GLY A 214 -5.27 3.98 6.28
N THR A 215 -6.45 4.45 5.86
CA THR A 215 -6.72 4.80 4.46
C THR A 215 -5.76 5.86 3.98
N SER A 216 -5.53 6.93 4.77
CA SER A 216 -4.59 8.00 4.40
C SER A 216 -3.17 7.50 4.19
N GLY A 217 -2.71 6.52 4.97
CA GLY A 217 -1.39 5.91 4.77
C GLY A 217 -1.25 5.23 3.41
N TYR A 218 -2.23 4.40 3.02
CA TYR A 218 -2.22 3.74 1.71
C TYR A 218 -2.42 4.73 0.55
N VAL A 219 -3.29 5.72 0.72
CA VAL A 219 -3.48 6.78 -0.27
C VAL A 219 -2.19 7.59 -0.44
N GLY A 220 -1.48 7.83 0.66
CA GLY A 220 -0.18 8.49 0.67
C GLY A 220 0.85 7.82 -0.23
N GLU A 221 0.84 6.49 -0.38
CA GLU A 221 1.78 5.79 -1.28
C GLU A 221 1.60 6.22 -2.74
N GLY A 222 0.36 6.24 -3.25
CA GLY A 222 0.08 6.71 -4.61
C GLY A 222 0.37 8.19 -4.79
N ILE A 223 0.02 9.03 -3.81
CA ILE A 223 0.29 10.47 -3.83
C ILE A 223 1.79 10.76 -3.90
N LEU A 224 2.57 10.12 -3.03
CA LEU A 224 4.01 10.27 -2.94
C LEU A 224 4.69 9.82 -4.25
N ALA A 225 4.29 8.68 -4.78
CA ALA A 225 4.80 8.18 -6.05
C ALA A 225 4.53 9.18 -7.18
N PHE A 226 3.32 9.69 -7.28
CA PHE A 226 2.94 10.65 -8.30
C PHE A 226 3.70 11.98 -8.16
N ASP A 227 3.79 12.53 -6.95
CA ASP A 227 4.51 13.78 -6.70
C ASP A 227 6.00 13.67 -7.06
N LEU A 228 6.63 12.55 -6.76
CA LEU A 228 8.06 12.35 -7.04
C LEU A 228 8.35 12.15 -8.53
N HIS A 229 7.46 11.54 -9.29
CA HIS A 229 7.73 11.06 -10.64
C HIS A 229 6.88 11.69 -11.74
N CYS A 230 5.89 12.52 -11.40
CA CYS A 230 5.15 13.30 -12.38
C CYS A 230 6.02 14.46 -12.88
N ASP A 231 6.12 14.59 -14.20
CA ASP A 231 6.89 15.65 -14.86
C ASP A 231 6.09 16.95 -15.08
N GLN A 232 4.80 16.97 -14.71
CA GLN A 232 3.94 18.14 -14.82
C GLN A 232 3.96 18.96 -13.53
N PRO A 233 4.64 20.12 -13.49
CA PRO A 233 4.79 20.92 -12.27
C PRO A 233 3.47 21.39 -11.67
N GLU A 234 2.48 21.70 -12.53
CA GLU A 234 1.14 22.13 -12.10
C GLU A 234 0.36 21.00 -11.41
N TRP A 235 0.54 19.76 -11.85
CA TRP A 235 -0.12 18.61 -11.21
C TRP A 235 0.54 18.25 -9.88
N ARG A 236 1.85 18.39 -9.79
CA ARG A 236 2.57 18.26 -8.52
C ARG A 236 2.15 19.34 -7.52
N ALA A 237 2.11 20.60 -7.96
CA ALA A 237 1.65 21.71 -7.11
C ALA A 237 0.18 21.51 -6.68
N TRP A 238 -0.67 21.01 -7.57
CA TRP A 238 -2.05 20.70 -7.25
C TRP A 238 -2.15 19.62 -6.16
N ILE A 239 -1.46 18.47 -6.33
CA ILE A 239 -1.57 17.36 -5.37
C ILE A 239 -1.04 17.76 -4.00
N GLN A 240 0.10 18.47 -3.93
CA GLN A 240 0.69 18.97 -2.69
C GLN A 240 -0.26 19.91 -1.94
N LYS A 241 -1.01 20.73 -2.66
CA LYS A 241 -2.05 21.61 -2.07
C LYS A 241 -3.30 20.83 -1.67
N ALA A 242 -3.76 19.92 -2.50
CA ALA A 242 -5.00 19.18 -2.29
C ALA A 242 -4.95 18.27 -1.06
N VAL A 243 -3.78 17.76 -0.68
CA VAL A 243 -3.61 16.89 0.49
C VAL A 243 -3.55 17.64 1.82
N GLN A 244 -3.35 18.95 1.81
CA GLN A 244 -3.17 19.73 3.04
C GLN A 244 -4.30 19.51 4.09
N PRO A 245 -5.59 19.50 3.75
CA PRO A 245 -6.64 19.23 4.73
C PRO A 245 -6.53 17.85 5.37
N ASN A 246 -6.06 16.83 4.62
CA ASN A 246 -5.86 15.50 5.16
C ASN A 246 -4.66 15.44 6.11
N ILE A 247 -3.56 16.12 5.82
CA ILE A 247 -2.43 16.27 6.75
C ILE A 247 -2.90 16.92 8.07
N GLU A 248 -3.66 18.00 7.99
CA GLU A 248 -4.23 18.66 9.17
C GLU A 248 -5.17 17.74 9.95
N PHE A 249 -5.98 16.94 9.26
CA PHE A 249 -6.84 15.93 9.87
C PHE A 249 -6.02 14.90 10.64
N LEU A 250 -4.96 14.38 10.07
CA LEU A 250 -4.07 13.41 10.71
C LEU A 250 -3.40 14.01 11.95
N LEU A 251 -2.86 15.22 11.85
CA LEU A 251 -2.18 15.88 12.97
C LEU A 251 -3.12 16.13 14.16
N ARG A 252 -4.38 16.53 13.89
CA ARG A 252 -5.38 16.76 14.96
C ARG A 252 -5.83 15.48 15.66
N ASN A 253 -5.73 14.33 14.99
CA ASN A 253 -6.30 13.07 15.46
C ASN A 253 -5.25 12.05 15.93
N GLN A 254 -3.97 12.44 16.00
CA GLN A 254 -2.96 11.57 16.58
C GLN A 254 -3.22 11.35 18.06
N LEU A 255 -3.23 10.10 18.48
CA LEU A 255 -3.38 9.76 19.91
C LEU A 255 -2.14 10.15 20.72
N PRO A 256 -2.28 10.33 22.06
CA PRO A 256 -1.15 10.67 22.92
C PRO A 256 0.01 9.67 22.88
N ASP A 257 -0.25 8.41 22.49
CA ASP A 257 0.77 7.39 22.35
C ASP A 257 1.49 7.42 20.99
N GLY A 258 1.12 8.34 20.10
CA GLY A 258 1.74 8.50 18.79
C GLY A 258 1.07 7.68 17.68
N THR A 259 0.07 6.86 17.97
CA THR A 259 -0.68 6.08 16.97
C THR A 259 -1.95 6.80 16.52
N TRP A 260 -2.64 6.23 15.54
CA TRP A 260 -3.95 6.66 15.07
C TRP A 260 -4.95 5.53 15.22
N SER A 261 -6.11 5.82 15.77
CA SER A 261 -7.23 4.90 15.81
C SER A 261 -8.52 5.67 16.11
N LYS A 262 -9.58 5.37 15.37
CA LYS A 262 -10.91 5.90 15.61
C LYS A 262 -11.47 5.40 16.94
N LEU A 263 -11.16 4.14 17.27
CA LEU A 263 -11.50 3.51 18.54
C LEU A 263 -10.23 2.90 19.11
N PRO A 264 -9.74 3.35 20.27
CA PRO A 264 -8.50 2.87 20.87
C PRO A 264 -8.41 1.34 21.06
N GLN A 265 -9.57 0.68 21.16
CA GLN A 265 -9.65 -0.78 21.30
C GLN A 265 -9.69 -1.53 19.95
N LYS A 266 -9.90 -0.84 18.81
CA LYS A 266 -9.86 -1.49 17.50
C LYS A 266 -8.44 -1.56 16.97
N SER A 267 -7.81 -2.69 17.16
CA SER A 267 -6.44 -2.99 16.75
C SER A 267 -6.19 -2.80 15.23
N TRP A 268 -7.22 -3.02 14.40
CA TRP A 268 -7.11 -2.98 12.94
C TRP A 268 -6.67 -1.61 12.41
N ASP A 269 -7.32 -0.52 12.84
CA ASP A 269 -6.98 0.83 12.39
C ASP A 269 -5.61 1.25 12.95
N ARG A 270 -5.39 0.99 14.25
CA ARG A 270 -4.15 1.31 14.93
C ARG A 270 -2.92 0.68 14.28
N THR A 271 -3.01 -0.57 13.82
CA THR A 271 -1.89 -1.29 13.20
C THR A 271 -1.47 -0.71 11.84
N ARG A 272 -2.22 0.22 11.27
CA ARG A 272 -1.91 0.94 10.05
C ARG A 272 -1.27 2.32 10.26
N SER A 273 -1.14 2.74 11.51
CA SER A 273 -0.45 4.00 11.85
C SER A 273 0.93 4.17 11.20
N PRO A 274 1.75 3.11 11.00
CA PRO A 274 3.02 3.27 10.31
C PRO A 274 2.90 3.84 8.90
N GLY A 275 1.88 3.46 8.13
CA GLY A 275 1.64 4.02 6.79
C GLY A 275 1.31 5.53 6.84
N VAL A 276 0.66 5.99 7.91
CA VAL A 276 0.44 7.43 8.13
C VAL A 276 1.76 8.16 8.36
N ILE A 277 2.72 7.53 9.03
CA ILE A 277 4.06 8.10 9.25
C ILE A 277 4.80 8.31 7.93
N ASP A 278 4.80 7.32 7.03
CA ASP A 278 5.44 7.44 5.72
C ASP A 278 4.88 8.63 4.94
N TYR A 279 3.55 8.78 4.95
CA TYR A 279 2.85 9.89 4.29
C TYR A 279 3.20 11.25 4.92
N LEU A 280 3.27 11.36 6.25
CA LEU A 280 3.65 12.58 6.94
C LEU A 280 5.13 12.94 6.69
N ILE A 281 6.04 11.97 6.63
CA ILE A 281 7.45 12.19 6.33
C ILE A 281 7.62 12.75 4.92
N TRP A 282 6.93 12.15 3.93
CA TRP A 282 6.95 12.70 2.56
C TRP A 282 6.52 14.17 2.55
N TYR A 283 5.38 14.49 3.18
CA TYR A 283 4.87 15.86 3.19
C TYR A 283 5.85 16.81 3.87
N TYR A 284 6.44 16.41 5.00
CA TYR A 284 7.43 17.20 5.74
C TYR A 284 8.69 17.50 4.91
N VAL A 285 9.20 16.50 4.22
CA VAL A 285 10.47 16.63 3.47
C VAL A 285 10.25 17.39 2.16
N THR A 286 9.12 17.16 1.49
CA THR A 286 8.91 17.61 0.10
C THR A 286 8.08 18.88 0.02
N VAL A 287 7.08 19.05 0.89
CA VAL A 287 6.08 20.13 0.75
C VAL A 287 6.26 21.22 1.80
N ASN A 288 6.23 20.87 3.08
CA ASN A 288 6.25 21.83 4.16
C ASN A 288 6.87 21.25 5.45
N ARG A 289 7.95 21.83 5.92
CA ARG A 289 8.64 21.45 7.16
C ARG A 289 7.90 21.96 8.40
N ASP A 290 6.63 21.59 8.53
CA ASP A 290 5.82 21.90 9.70
C ASP A 290 6.36 21.16 10.93
N PRO A 291 6.74 21.85 12.01
CA PRO A 291 7.29 21.21 13.21
C PRO A 291 6.30 20.28 13.91
N ARG A 292 4.99 20.44 13.68
CA ARG A 292 3.97 19.53 14.22
C ARG A 292 4.09 18.12 13.63
N ILE A 293 4.51 18.02 12.36
CA ILE A 293 4.75 16.73 11.70
C ILE A 293 5.97 16.05 12.34
N ALA A 294 7.08 16.78 12.50
CA ALA A 294 8.26 16.25 13.18
C ALA A 294 7.91 15.71 14.58
N ALA A 295 7.14 16.50 15.35
CA ALA A 295 6.66 16.07 16.67
C ALA A 295 5.72 14.85 16.61
N ALA A 296 4.93 14.71 15.56
CA ALA A 296 4.06 13.55 15.38
C ALA A 296 4.86 12.28 15.07
N VAL A 297 5.87 12.38 14.22
CA VAL A 297 6.81 11.28 13.91
C VAL A 297 7.59 10.88 15.16
N GLU A 298 8.11 11.84 15.92
CA GLU A 298 8.85 11.59 17.17
C GLU A 298 7.99 10.87 18.23
N ARG A 299 6.72 11.23 18.39
CA ARG A 299 5.79 10.51 19.28
C ARG A 299 5.59 9.06 18.85
N PHE A 300 5.42 8.81 17.56
CA PHE A 300 5.29 7.46 17.03
C PHE A 300 6.58 6.66 17.20
N ASP A 301 7.74 7.26 16.96
CA ASP A 301 9.05 6.63 17.16
C ASP A 301 9.24 6.23 18.64
N GLY A 302 8.91 7.12 19.57
CA GLY A 302 8.91 6.83 21.01
C GLY A 302 7.95 5.69 21.39
N PHE A 303 6.86 5.50 20.67
CA PHE A 303 5.95 4.36 20.84
C PHE A 303 6.60 3.05 20.37
N ILE A 304 7.13 3.03 19.14
CA ILE A 304 7.68 1.82 18.51
C ILE A 304 9.00 1.39 19.15
N LEU A 305 9.81 2.31 19.62
CA LEU A 305 11.08 2.00 20.29
C LEU A 305 10.90 1.52 21.74
N ASN A 306 9.72 1.69 22.31
CA ASN A 306 9.41 1.13 23.64
C ASN A 306 9.05 -0.36 23.53
N PRO A 307 9.81 -1.29 24.14
CA PRO A 307 9.61 -2.73 23.93
C PRO A 307 8.22 -3.24 24.32
N GLU A 308 7.64 -2.74 25.41
CA GLU A 308 6.32 -3.16 25.88
C GLU A 308 5.22 -2.66 24.95
N LYS A 309 5.33 -1.43 24.45
CA LYS A 309 4.38 -0.87 23.48
C LYS A 309 4.51 -1.56 22.14
N ALA A 310 5.72 -1.77 21.64
CA ALA A 310 5.99 -2.51 20.40
C ALA A 310 5.41 -3.94 20.47
N LYS A 311 5.58 -4.63 21.59
CA LYS A 311 4.98 -5.95 21.81
C LYS A 311 3.46 -5.90 21.82
N SER A 312 2.84 -4.94 22.48
CA SER A 312 1.39 -4.76 22.51
C SER A 312 0.81 -4.41 21.13
N PHE A 313 1.61 -3.75 20.30
CA PHE A 313 1.28 -3.42 18.90
C PHE A 313 1.42 -4.62 17.96
N GLY A 314 2.06 -5.71 18.41
CA GLY A 314 2.28 -6.93 17.63
C GLY A 314 3.55 -6.90 16.78
N LEU A 315 4.44 -5.93 16.97
CA LEU A 315 5.70 -5.87 16.24
C LEU A 315 6.60 -7.06 16.61
N LEU A 316 7.09 -7.77 15.59
CA LEU A 316 7.93 -8.97 15.72
C LEU A 316 7.32 -10.09 16.58
N ASN A 317 6.02 -10.10 16.75
CA ASN A 317 5.33 -11.10 17.58
C ASN A 317 4.51 -12.06 16.68
N ARG A 318 4.59 -13.35 16.96
CA ARG A 318 3.78 -14.41 16.34
C ARG A 318 2.34 -14.45 16.84
N GLY A 319 1.97 -13.56 17.75
CA GLY A 319 0.61 -13.47 18.27
C GLY A 319 -0.31 -12.66 17.35
N ALA A 320 -1.55 -13.09 17.22
CA ALA A 320 -2.57 -12.34 16.52
C ALA A 320 -2.91 -11.06 17.27
N VAL A 321 -2.84 -9.92 16.56
CA VAL A 321 -3.49 -8.70 16.98
C VAL A 321 -4.85 -8.66 16.29
N GLY A 322 -5.93 -8.71 17.05
CA GLY A 322 -7.28 -8.57 16.50
C GLY A 322 -8.00 -9.85 16.07
N GLY A 323 -7.66 -11.01 16.66
CA GLY A 323 -8.41 -12.26 16.45
C GLY A 323 -8.05 -13.05 15.18
N GLU A 324 -7.10 -12.57 14.40
CA GLU A 324 -6.51 -13.35 13.31
C GLU A 324 -5.68 -14.52 13.89
N LYS A 325 -5.73 -15.69 13.26
CA LYS A 325 -4.91 -16.85 13.65
C LYS A 325 -3.45 -16.43 13.71
N ALA A 326 -2.72 -16.88 14.73
CA ALA A 326 -1.32 -16.58 14.96
C ALA A 326 -0.48 -16.72 13.67
N SER A 327 -0.21 -15.61 13.03
CA SER A 327 0.68 -15.48 11.88
C SER A 327 2.00 -14.91 12.36
N ALA A 328 3.11 -15.44 11.87
CA ALA A 328 4.42 -14.84 12.09
C ALA A 328 4.49 -13.41 11.54
N PHE A 329 3.58 -13.10 10.61
CA PHE A 329 3.52 -11.84 9.88
C PHE A 329 2.15 -11.20 10.01
N ASN A 330 2.13 -9.92 10.25
CA ASN A 330 0.93 -9.12 10.35
C ASN A 330 1.15 -7.73 9.73
N THR A 331 0.07 -7.02 9.47
CA THR A 331 0.11 -5.68 8.87
C THR A 331 0.96 -4.70 9.68
N ALA A 332 0.88 -4.77 11.02
CA ALA A 332 1.66 -3.89 11.88
C ALA A 332 3.17 -4.02 11.62
N THR A 333 3.70 -5.25 11.60
CA THR A 333 5.14 -5.48 11.36
C THR A 333 5.54 -5.09 9.94
N SER A 334 4.72 -5.38 8.94
CA SER A 334 5.03 -5.07 7.54
C SER A 334 5.13 -3.58 7.27
N LEU A 335 4.19 -2.79 7.79
CA LEU A 335 4.20 -1.34 7.62
C LEU A 335 5.22 -0.66 8.52
N THR A 336 5.45 -1.16 9.75
CA THR A 336 6.44 -0.58 10.67
C THR A 336 7.84 -0.65 10.09
N GLY A 337 8.20 -1.72 9.40
CA GLY A 337 9.53 -1.83 8.79
C GLY A 337 9.79 -0.72 7.76
N ARG A 338 8.78 -0.37 6.98
CA ARG A 338 8.85 0.75 6.03
C ARG A 338 8.95 2.09 6.75
N ALA A 339 8.08 2.36 7.71
CA ALA A 339 8.13 3.60 8.49
C ALA A 339 9.49 3.81 9.17
N LEU A 340 10.10 2.74 9.73
CA LEU A 340 11.45 2.80 10.27
C LEU A 340 12.50 3.13 9.21
N ALA A 341 12.35 2.62 7.99
CA ALA A 341 13.24 2.94 6.89
C ALA A 341 13.10 4.41 6.48
N ASP A 342 11.87 4.92 6.36
CA ASP A 342 11.61 6.32 6.01
C ASP A 342 12.04 7.31 7.11
N ILE A 343 11.95 6.95 8.38
CA ILE A 343 12.52 7.74 9.48
C ILE A 343 14.04 7.88 9.33
N LEU A 344 14.72 6.81 8.92
CA LEU A 344 16.17 6.79 8.73
C LEU A 344 16.61 7.43 7.41
N SER A 345 15.86 7.23 6.35
CA SER A 345 16.12 7.75 5.01
C SER A 345 14.81 8.05 4.31
N PRO A 346 14.31 9.29 4.41
CA PRO A 346 13.00 9.66 3.88
C PRO A 346 12.80 9.27 2.41
N ASN A 347 11.66 8.66 2.12
CA ASN A 347 11.24 8.21 0.78
C ASN A 347 12.15 7.14 0.15
N VAL A 348 12.87 6.33 0.95
CA VAL A 348 13.82 5.32 0.45
C VAL A 348 13.14 4.29 -0.46
N ASP A 349 11.96 3.83 -0.11
CA ASP A 349 11.20 2.82 -0.86
C ASP A 349 10.43 3.39 -2.07
N SER A 350 10.42 4.70 -2.22
CA SER A 350 9.78 5.41 -3.33
C SER A 350 10.79 6.09 -4.27
N LYS A 351 12.07 5.85 -4.04
CA LYS A 351 13.16 6.31 -4.93
C LYS A 351 13.45 5.25 -6.00
N TRP A 352 12.52 5.10 -6.93
CA TRP A 352 12.71 4.15 -8.02
C TRP A 352 13.86 4.50 -8.98
#